data_c9f26965230f67b38b02763940fa3e3b
#
_entry.id   c9f26965230f67b38b02763940fa3e3b
#
_cell.length_a   1.000
_cell.length_b   1.000
_cell.length_c   1.000
_cell.angle_alpha   90.00
_cell.angle_beta   90.00
_cell.angle_gamma   90.00
#
_symmetry.space_group_name_H-M   'P 1'
#
loop_
_entity.id
_entity.type
_entity.pdbx_description
1 polymer ?
#
loop_
_entity_poly.entity_id
_entity_poly.type
_entity_poly.pdbx_seq_one_letter_code
_entity_poly.pdbx_strand_id
1 'polypeptide(L)'
;MKRFILAAISALFMVSVAHAERYVMVTHTQGTDPFWPVVQKGGEDAARAIGADFEYNYDPSGDMSAMAALIEAATATQPDGLVVSLPDPDALGGAIRAAVAAGIPVITMNSGLEASAEVGALMHVGQPEKLAGESAGKRAAAEGATNALCLNQEAFNTALVDRCDGYAMSVPTKMIDVSNDVAQIQTRTAAALQADSSIDSLLAAGPHVCVAAAKAVAEVGATVHLSCFDLSPAVIDLINAGDVQYTIDQQQRLQGYIPIIILHLYTTNAGMLPGANIPSGPGFVDKSNASAVAAQAGGNR
;
A
#
# COMPACT_ATOMS: atom_id res chain seq x y z
N MET A 1 47.75 -34.46 -57.95
CA MET A 1 46.70 -34.88 -56.99
C MET A 1 46.57 -33.81 -55.94
N LYS A 2 45.58 -32.92 -56.08
CA LYS A 2 45.29 -31.83 -55.13
C LYS A 2 44.18 -32.30 -54.17
N ARG A 3 44.51 -32.43 -52.89
CA ARG A 3 43.51 -32.75 -51.81
C ARG A 3 42.83 -31.49 -51.38
N PHE A 4 41.52 -31.33 -51.63
CA PHE A 4 40.67 -30.31 -51.04
C PHE A 4 40.26 -30.78 -49.66
N ILE A 5 40.66 -30.03 -48.64
CA ILE A 5 40.16 -30.18 -47.25
C ILE A 5 38.93 -29.30 -47.13
N LEU A 6 37.74 -29.91 -47.04
CA LEU A 6 36.50 -29.18 -46.67
C LEU A 6 36.49 -28.98 -45.15
N ALA A 7 36.67 -27.75 -44.70
CA ALA A 7 36.44 -27.36 -43.31
C ALA A 7 34.94 -27.09 -43.13
N ALA A 8 34.24 -28.01 -42.46
CA ALA A 8 32.87 -27.80 -42.05
C ALA A 8 32.86 -26.88 -40.82
N ILE A 9 32.44 -25.63 -40.97
CA ILE A 9 32.19 -24.69 -39.86
C ILE A 9 30.81 -25.01 -39.29
N SER A 10 30.79 -25.74 -38.16
CA SER A 10 29.57 -25.91 -37.35
C SER A 10 29.25 -24.62 -36.64
N ALA A 11 28.33 -23.85 -37.19
CA ALA A 11 27.75 -22.71 -36.46
C ALA A 11 26.86 -23.25 -35.34
N LEU A 12 27.35 -23.16 -34.08
CA LEU A 12 26.56 -23.41 -32.90
C LEU A 12 25.58 -22.23 -32.76
N PHE A 13 24.34 -22.42 -33.19
CA PHE A 13 23.27 -21.52 -32.81
C PHE A 13 23.03 -21.68 -31.30
N MET A 14 23.56 -20.78 -30.47
CA MET A 14 23.10 -20.59 -29.10
C MET A 14 21.65 -20.07 -29.17
N VAL A 15 20.71 -20.99 -29.05
CA VAL A 15 19.32 -20.59 -28.78
C VAL A 15 19.34 -19.98 -27.37
N SER A 16 19.35 -18.67 -27.28
CA SER A 16 19.02 -17.98 -26.03
C SER A 16 17.59 -18.38 -25.70
N VAL A 17 17.42 -19.25 -24.73
CA VAL A 17 16.11 -19.45 -24.10
C VAL A 17 15.79 -18.10 -23.44
N ALA A 18 14.84 -17.37 -24.02
CA ALA A 18 14.33 -16.17 -23.37
C ALA A 18 13.74 -16.62 -22.03
N HIS A 19 14.44 -16.35 -20.94
CA HIS A 19 13.93 -16.57 -19.60
C HIS A 19 12.91 -15.47 -19.33
N ALA A 20 11.68 -15.83 -18.96
CA ALA A 20 10.71 -14.85 -18.52
C ALA A 20 11.25 -14.18 -17.25
N GLU A 21 11.20 -12.85 -17.20
CA GLU A 21 11.57 -12.12 -15.98
C GLU A 21 10.64 -12.54 -14.83
N ARG A 22 11.18 -12.62 -13.63
CA ARG A 22 10.44 -13.04 -12.45
C ARG A 22 10.50 -11.98 -11.37
N TYR A 23 9.34 -11.51 -10.95
CA TYR A 23 9.17 -10.48 -9.92
C TYR A 23 8.46 -11.04 -8.70
N VAL A 24 8.97 -10.72 -7.52
CA VAL A 24 8.36 -11.10 -6.25
C VAL A 24 7.88 -9.85 -5.54
N MET A 25 6.68 -9.88 -5.01
CA MET A 25 6.13 -8.83 -4.15
C MET A 25 5.85 -9.40 -2.75
N VAL A 26 6.39 -8.76 -1.72
CA VAL A 26 6.18 -9.13 -0.31
C VAL A 26 5.50 -7.97 0.39
N THR A 27 4.36 -8.23 1.01
CA THR A 27 3.54 -7.19 1.65
C THR A 27 3.11 -7.56 3.07
N HIS A 28 2.75 -6.55 3.87
CA HIS A 28 2.23 -6.73 5.23
C HIS A 28 0.70 -6.95 5.27
N THR A 29 0.19 -7.66 4.27
CA THR A 29 -1.23 -8.01 4.21
C THR A 29 -1.69 -8.72 5.47
N GLN A 30 -2.80 -8.26 6.07
CA GLN A 30 -3.38 -8.88 7.24
C GLN A 30 -4.86 -9.21 7.01
N GLY A 31 -5.26 -10.38 7.50
CA GLY A 31 -6.66 -10.74 7.66
C GLY A 31 -7.53 -10.51 6.42
N THR A 32 -8.59 -9.75 6.61
CA THR A 32 -9.64 -9.46 5.62
C THR A 32 -9.59 -8.03 5.09
N ASP A 33 -8.45 -7.35 5.19
CA ASP A 33 -8.30 -5.99 4.66
C ASP A 33 -8.52 -5.98 3.15
N PRO A 34 -9.54 -5.28 2.64
CA PRO A 34 -9.88 -5.26 1.21
C PRO A 34 -8.89 -4.48 0.35
N PHE A 35 -7.91 -3.81 0.93
CA PHE A 35 -6.86 -3.05 0.23
C PHE A 35 -5.95 -3.97 -0.61
N TRP A 36 -5.42 -5.03 0.01
CA TRP A 36 -4.34 -5.84 -0.55
C TRP A 36 -4.70 -6.68 -1.77
N PRO A 37 -5.91 -7.27 -1.89
CA PRO A 37 -6.31 -7.96 -3.12
C PRO A 37 -6.28 -7.07 -4.36
N VAL A 38 -6.52 -5.76 -4.22
CA VAL A 38 -6.45 -4.78 -5.33
C VAL A 38 -5.01 -4.49 -5.72
N VAL A 39 -4.09 -4.43 -4.74
CA VAL A 39 -2.63 -4.31 -4.96
C VAL A 39 -2.11 -5.56 -5.69
N GLN A 40 -2.42 -6.76 -5.19
CA GLN A 40 -2.03 -8.02 -5.82
C GLN A 40 -2.47 -8.08 -7.27
N LYS A 41 -3.74 -7.76 -7.54
CA LYS A 41 -4.28 -7.69 -8.90
C LYS A 41 -3.49 -6.73 -9.79
N GLY A 42 -3.05 -5.60 -9.24
CA GLY A 42 -2.18 -4.64 -9.95
C GLY A 42 -0.89 -5.28 -10.41
N GLY A 43 -0.19 -6.00 -9.53
CA GLY A 43 1.04 -6.72 -9.85
C GLY A 43 0.84 -7.82 -10.89
N GLU A 44 -0.21 -8.64 -10.73
CA GLU A 44 -0.58 -9.69 -11.69
C GLU A 44 -0.90 -9.12 -13.09
N ASP A 45 -1.64 -8.00 -13.16
CA ASP A 45 -1.97 -7.34 -14.43
C ASP A 45 -0.73 -6.77 -15.12
N ALA A 46 0.21 -6.20 -14.35
CA ALA A 46 1.48 -5.69 -14.88
C ALA A 46 2.36 -6.82 -15.42
N ALA A 47 2.57 -7.87 -14.65
CA ALA A 47 3.38 -9.03 -15.07
C ALA A 47 2.79 -9.67 -16.31
N ARG A 48 1.47 -9.83 -16.38
CA ARG A 48 0.78 -10.34 -17.59
C ARG A 48 1.01 -9.45 -18.81
N ALA A 49 1.01 -8.13 -18.63
CA ALA A 49 1.19 -7.17 -19.71
C ALA A 49 2.59 -7.23 -20.34
N ILE A 50 3.61 -7.60 -19.56
CA ILE A 50 5.00 -7.70 -20.04
C ILE A 50 5.48 -9.15 -20.27
N GLY A 51 4.63 -10.15 -19.98
CA GLY A 51 4.97 -11.57 -20.13
C GLY A 51 5.95 -12.10 -19.08
N ALA A 52 5.96 -11.51 -17.88
CA ALA A 52 6.79 -11.91 -16.75
C ALA A 52 6.05 -12.85 -15.80
N ASP A 53 6.80 -13.61 -15.00
CA ASP A 53 6.30 -14.37 -13.87
C ASP A 53 6.16 -13.45 -12.64
N PHE A 54 5.08 -13.64 -11.87
CA PHE A 54 4.80 -12.84 -10.68
C PHE A 54 4.43 -13.72 -9.49
N GLU A 55 5.04 -13.44 -8.36
CA GLU A 55 4.80 -14.11 -7.08
C GLU A 55 4.40 -13.06 -6.02
N TYR A 56 3.30 -13.31 -5.31
CA TYR A 56 2.80 -12.43 -4.25
C TYR A 56 2.82 -13.16 -2.91
N ASN A 57 3.60 -12.66 -1.95
CA ASN A 57 3.84 -13.28 -0.65
C ASN A 57 3.47 -12.35 0.49
N TYR A 58 2.85 -12.92 1.52
CA TYR A 58 2.53 -12.24 2.77
C TYR A 58 2.34 -13.24 3.91
N ASP A 59 2.50 -12.77 5.13
CA ASP A 59 2.08 -13.51 6.32
C ASP A 59 0.72 -13.00 6.81
N PRO A 60 -0.32 -13.86 6.87
CA PRO A 60 -1.67 -13.41 7.21
C PRO A 60 -1.84 -12.96 8.66
N SER A 61 -0.90 -13.26 9.54
CA SER A 61 -0.89 -12.79 10.93
C SER A 61 -0.40 -11.35 11.05
N GLY A 62 0.30 -10.83 10.03
CA GLY A 62 0.95 -9.53 10.05
C GLY A 62 2.20 -9.48 10.94
N ASP A 63 2.82 -10.64 11.20
CA ASP A 63 4.08 -10.70 11.96
C ASP A 63 5.25 -10.18 11.11
N MET A 64 5.94 -9.14 11.61
CA MET A 64 7.05 -8.51 10.89
C MET A 64 8.26 -9.43 10.78
N SER A 65 8.48 -10.32 11.75
CA SER A 65 9.58 -11.30 11.67
C SER A 65 9.30 -12.36 10.61
N ALA A 66 8.04 -12.81 10.49
CA ALA A 66 7.62 -13.70 9.42
C ALA A 66 7.74 -13.01 8.04
N MET A 67 7.35 -11.73 7.95
CA MET A 67 7.53 -10.95 6.72
C MET A 67 9.02 -10.78 6.34
N ALA A 68 9.89 -10.53 7.30
CA ALA A 68 11.35 -10.48 7.07
C ALA A 68 11.86 -11.81 6.50
N ALA A 69 11.44 -12.95 7.06
CA ALA A 69 11.78 -14.27 6.55
C ALA A 69 11.27 -14.51 5.11
N LEU A 70 10.10 -13.99 4.74
CA LEU A 70 9.59 -14.02 3.36
C LEU A 70 10.47 -13.20 2.40
N ILE A 71 10.95 -12.03 2.82
CA ILE A 71 11.89 -11.21 2.04
C ILE A 71 13.22 -11.96 1.84
N GLU A 72 13.75 -12.60 2.89
CA GLU A 72 14.97 -13.41 2.81
C GLU A 72 14.79 -14.63 1.90
N ALA A 73 13.64 -15.32 2.00
CA ALA A 73 13.31 -16.44 1.11
C ALA A 73 13.21 -16.00 -0.35
N ALA A 74 12.54 -14.88 -0.62
CA ALA A 74 12.47 -14.28 -1.95
C ALA A 74 13.88 -13.95 -2.48
N THR A 75 14.73 -13.34 -1.64
CA THR A 75 16.12 -13.01 -1.97
C THR A 75 16.93 -14.26 -2.37
N ALA A 76 16.79 -15.35 -1.63
CA ALA A 76 17.49 -16.61 -1.92
C ALA A 76 17.15 -17.21 -3.28
N THR A 77 15.98 -16.89 -3.84
CA THR A 77 15.54 -17.35 -5.17
C THR A 77 16.07 -16.49 -6.33
N GLN A 78 16.77 -15.39 -6.04
CA GLN A 78 17.36 -14.48 -7.05
C GLN A 78 16.36 -14.02 -8.11
N PRO A 79 15.27 -13.32 -7.74
CA PRO A 79 14.34 -12.74 -8.72
C PRO A 79 14.99 -11.58 -9.49
N ASP A 80 14.44 -11.25 -10.65
CA ASP A 80 14.87 -10.10 -11.46
C ASP A 80 14.46 -8.76 -10.80
N GLY A 81 13.57 -8.79 -9.83
CA GLY A 81 13.23 -7.64 -8.99
C GLY A 81 12.33 -8.02 -7.80
N LEU A 82 12.41 -7.21 -6.77
CA LEU A 82 11.67 -7.37 -5.52
C LEU A 82 10.90 -6.09 -5.20
N VAL A 83 9.61 -6.24 -4.91
CA VAL A 83 8.75 -5.15 -4.43
C VAL A 83 8.38 -5.44 -2.97
N VAL A 84 8.55 -4.47 -2.08
CA VAL A 84 8.32 -4.67 -0.63
C VAL A 84 7.54 -3.51 -0.06
N SER A 85 6.48 -3.77 0.69
CA SER A 85 5.93 -2.76 1.59
C SER A 85 6.81 -2.66 2.85
N LEU A 86 7.02 -1.44 3.37
CA LEU A 86 7.95 -1.20 4.46
C LEU A 86 7.26 -0.49 5.65
N PRO A 87 6.31 -1.16 6.34
CA PRO A 87 5.57 -0.54 7.44
C PRO A 87 6.43 -0.31 8.70
N ASP A 88 7.40 -1.19 8.94
CA ASP A 88 8.35 -1.13 10.05
C ASP A 88 9.78 -1.21 9.52
N PRO A 89 10.46 -0.07 9.34
CA PRO A 89 11.83 -0.03 8.84
C PRO A 89 12.86 -0.71 9.75
N ASP A 90 12.63 -0.71 11.06
CA ASP A 90 13.53 -1.35 12.03
C ASP A 90 13.47 -2.87 11.89
N ALA A 91 12.28 -3.43 11.75
CA ALA A 91 12.09 -4.87 11.61
C ALA A 91 12.50 -5.40 10.22
N LEU A 92 12.22 -4.68 9.15
CA LEU A 92 12.35 -5.18 7.78
C LEU A 92 13.59 -4.67 7.04
N GLY A 93 14.15 -3.54 7.45
CA GLY A 93 15.24 -2.87 6.74
C GLY A 93 16.49 -3.74 6.59
N GLY A 94 16.77 -4.63 7.54
CA GLY A 94 17.88 -5.58 7.45
C GLY A 94 17.74 -6.55 6.27
N ALA A 95 16.58 -7.17 6.12
CA ALA A 95 16.28 -8.13 5.03
C ALA A 95 16.27 -7.43 3.65
N ILE A 96 15.73 -6.19 3.57
CA ILE A 96 15.74 -5.41 2.33
C ILE A 96 17.17 -5.05 1.92
N ARG A 97 18.00 -4.55 2.82
CA ARG A 97 19.41 -4.26 2.53
C ARG A 97 20.19 -5.49 2.09
N ALA A 98 19.87 -6.67 2.65
CA ALA A 98 20.48 -7.93 2.21
C ALA A 98 20.09 -8.27 0.76
N ALA A 99 18.83 -8.06 0.35
CA ALA A 99 18.39 -8.24 -1.03
C ALA A 99 19.11 -7.29 -1.99
N VAL A 100 19.24 -6.02 -1.63
CA VAL A 100 20.00 -5.01 -2.39
C VAL A 100 21.47 -5.40 -2.50
N ALA A 101 22.11 -5.85 -1.42
CA ALA A 101 23.50 -6.32 -1.41
C ALA A 101 23.72 -7.59 -2.25
N ALA A 102 22.69 -8.42 -2.42
CA ALA A 102 22.69 -9.56 -3.33
C ALA A 102 22.54 -9.17 -4.81
N GLY A 103 22.42 -7.86 -5.11
CA GLY A 103 22.29 -7.33 -6.47
C GLY A 103 20.86 -7.33 -7.02
N ILE A 104 19.85 -7.62 -6.20
CA ILE A 104 18.45 -7.61 -6.61
C ILE A 104 17.95 -6.15 -6.60
N PRO A 105 17.39 -5.63 -7.70
CA PRO A 105 16.73 -4.33 -7.70
C PRO A 105 15.48 -4.36 -6.82
N VAL A 106 15.38 -3.45 -5.85
CA VAL A 106 14.27 -3.37 -4.90
C VAL A 106 13.51 -2.06 -5.09
N ILE A 107 12.19 -2.14 -5.11
CA ILE A 107 11.27 -0.99 -5.01
C ILE A 107 10.45 -1.16 -3.73
N THR A 108 10.39 -0.12 -2.90
CA THR A 108 9.43 -0.08 -1.80
C THR A 108 8.09 0.47 -2.27
N MET A 109 7.00 0.01 -1.67
CA MET A 109 5.66 0.46 -2.02
C MET A 109 4.77 0.64 -0.79
N ASN A 110 3.68 1.41 -0.93
CA ASN A 110 2.69 1.68 0.10
C ASN A 110 3.26 2.38 1.33
N SER A 111 3.88 1.65 2.26
CA SER A 111 4.50 2.18 3.48
C SER A 111 6.02 2.32 3.33
N GLY A 112 6.63 3.21 4.11
CA GLY A 112 8.08 3.35 4.23
C GLY A 112 8.73 4.33 3.25
N LEU A 113 7.99 5.32 2.76
CA LEU A 113 8.52 6.37 1.87
C LEU A 113 9.83 6.99 2.41
N GLU A 114 9.84 7.38 3.68
CA GLU A 114 10.98 8.09 4.30
C GLU A 114 12.21 7.18 4.45
N ALA A 115 12.00 5.88 4.71
CA ALA A 115 13.07 4.89 4.88
C ALA A 115 13.54 4.23 3.57
N SER A 116 12.83 4.44 2.47
CA SER A 116 13.07 3.75 1.19
C SER A 116 14.52 3.90 0.69
N ALA A 117 15.04 5.11 0.70
CA ALA A 117 16.42 5.38 0.28
C ALA A 117 17.45 4.79 1.25
N GLU A 118 17.18 4.77 2.56
CA GLU A 118 18.09 4.26 3.59
C GLU A 118 18.26 2.75 3.52
N VAL A 119 17.24 2.02 3.07
CA VAL A 119 17.33 0.56 2.85
C VAL A 119 17.95 0.21 1.49
N GLY A 120 18.29 1.22 0.66
CA GLY A 120 18.92 1.04 -0.65
C GLY A 120 17.94 0.69 -1.77
N ALA A 121 16.64 0.92 -1.59
CA ALA A 121 15.66 0.73 -2.65
C ALA A 121 15.86 1.76 -3.77
N LEU A 122 15.56 1.36 -5.00
CA LEU A 122 15.67 2.22 -6.20
C LEU A 122 14.74 3.43 -6.13
N MET A 123 13.54 3.23 -5.62
CA MET A 123 12.53 4.26 -5.40
C MET A 123 11.38 3.72 -4.54
N HIS A 124 10.47 4.62 -4.22
CA HIS A 124 9.20 4.31 -3.58
C HIS A 124 8.02 4.60 -4.52
N VAL A 125 7.01 3.71 -4.51
CA VAL A 125 5.73 3.91 -5.17
C VAL A 125 4.63 3.87 -4.11
N GLY A 126 4.07 5.02 -3.76
CA GLY A 126 3.09 5.09 -2.68
C GLY A 126 2.56 6.51 -2.46
N GLN A 127 1.64 6.65 -1.54
CA GLN A 127 1.11 7.94 -1.15
C GLN A 127 2.08 8.64 -0.18
N PRO A 128 2.32 9.96 -0.30
CA PRO A 128 2.99 10.71 0.76
C PRO A 128 2.02 10.89 1.95
N GLU A 129 2.12 9.98 2.93
CA GLU A 129 1.08 9.75 3.94
C GLU A 129 0.85 10.94 4.88
N LYS A 130 1.92 11.62 5.28
CA LYS A 130 1.80 12.83 6.11
C LYS A 130 1.07 13.96 5.38
N LEU A 131 1.37 14.16 4.09
CA LEU A 131 0.68 15.14 3.25
C LEU A 131 -0.79 14.77 3.04
N ALA A 132 -1.08 13.48 2.88
CA ALA A 132 -2.44 12.99 2.76
C ALA A 132 -3.25 13.25 4.05
N GLY A 133 -2.65 12.94 5.21
CA GLY A 133 -3.23 13.28 6.52
C GLY A 133 -3.44 14.78 6.70
N GLU A 134 -2.45 15.61 6.36
CA GLU A 134 -2.56 17.08 6.41
C GLU A 134 -3.72 17.60 5.54
N SER A 135 -3.83 17.05 4.32
CA SER A 135 -4.89 17.44 3.39
C SER A 135 -6.28 17.05 3.93
N ALA A 136 -6.39 15.85 4.54
CA ALA A 136 -7.60 15.40 5.22
C ALA A 136 -7.96 16.29 6.41
N GLY A 137 -6.99 16.59 7.28
CA GLY A 137 -7.20 17.45 8.46
C GLY A 137 -7.62 18.86 8.08
N LYS A 138 -7.02 19.47 7.06
CA LYS A 138 -7.43 20.78 6.53
C LYS A 138 -8.88 20.77 6.07
N ARG A 139 -9.30 19.72 5.38
CA ARG A 139 -10.66 19.58 4.91
C ARG A 139 -11.63 19.39 6.09
N ALA A 140 -11.33 18.49 7.01
CA ALA A 140 -12.16 18.26 8.19
C ALA A 140 -12.33 19.53 9.05
N ALA A 141 -11.24 20.29 9.29
CA ALA A 141 -11.31 21.57 9.98
C ALA A 141 -12.19 22.59 9.25
N ALA A 142 -12.11 22.68 7.92
CA ALA A 142 -12.96 23.55 7.12
C ALA A 142 -14.44 23.11 7.14
N GLU A 143 -14.71 21.82 7.39
CA GLU A 143 -16.05 21.24 7.55
C GLU A 143 -16.53 21.26 9.02
N GLY A 144 -15.73 21.82 9.94
CA GLY A 144 -16.13 22.13 11.33
C GLY A 144 -15.60 21.16 12.38
N ALA A 145 -14.70 20.23 12.05
CA ALA A 145 -14.07 19.34 13.04
C ALA A 145 -13.16 20.11 13.99
N THR A 146 -13.26 19.85 15.30
CA THR A 146 -12.51 20.56 16.34
C THR A 146 -11.79 19.63 17.33
N ASN A 147 -12.22 18.38 17.48
CA ASN A 147 -11.63 17.39 18.39
C ASN A 147 -11.76 15.98 17.81
N ALA A 148 -10.65 15.40 17.38
CA ALA A 148 -10.66 14.17 16.62
C ALA A 148 -10.02 12.96 17.32
N LEU A 149 -10.50 11.76 16.94
CA LEU A 149 -9.73 10.53 17.10
C LEU A 149 -9.21 10.06 15.74
N CYS A 150 -7.94 9.66 15.70
CA CYS A 150 -7.39 8.87 14.60
C CYS A 150 -7.38 7.40 15.01
N LEU A 151 -8.10 6.58 14.23
CA LEU A 151 -8.26 5.14 14.47
C LEU A 151 -7.19 4.39 13.70
N ASN A 152 -6.10 4.04 14.38
CA ASN A 152 -4.96 3.31 13.80
C ASN A 152 -5.08 1.82 14.10
N GLN A 153 -5.16 0.99 13.06
CA GLN A 153 -5.24 -0.47 13.20
C GLN A 153 -3.87 -1.16 13.26
N GLU A 154 -2.79 -0.45 12.93
CA GLU A 154 -1.43 -0.99 12.85
C GLU A 154 -0.44 -0.04 13.54
N ALA A 155 -0.35 -0.12 14.86
CA ALA A 155 0.47 0.81 15.66
C ALA A 155 1.96 0.81 15.30
N PHE A 156 2.47 -0.27 14.69
CA PHE A 156 3.84 -0.40 14.20
C PHE A 156 4.06 0.27 12.82
N ASN A 157 2.99 0.55 12.07
CA ASN A 157 3.07 1.05 10.72
C ASN A 157 3.28 2.56 10.69
N THR A 158 4.48 2.98 10.33
CA THR A 158 4.88 4.40 10.28
C THR A 158 4.00 5.23 9.33
N ALA A 159 3.53 4.63 8.24
CA ALA A 159 2.64 5.31 7.30
C ALA A 159 1.30 5.70 7.93
N LEU A 160 0.72 4.83 8.78
CA LEU A 160 -0.54 5.14 9.46
C LEU A 160 -0.35 6.16 10.59
N VAL A 161 0.81 6.15 11.25
CA VAL A 161 1.18 7.21 12.19
C VAL A 161 1.27 8.55 11.46
N ASP A 162 1.92 8.60 10.29
CA ASP A 162 2.03 9.80 9.47
C ASP A 162 0.66 10.35 9.02
N ARG A 163 -0.33 9.50 8.70
CA ARG A 163 -1.72 9.93 8.43
C ARG A 163 -2.32 10.66 9.63
N CYS A 164 -2.18 10.08 10.82
CA CYS A 164 -2.68 10.68 12.06
C CYS A 164 -1.97 11.99 12.40
N ASP A 165 -0.65 12.01 12.31
CA ASP A 165 0.17 13.20 12.58
C ASP A 165 -0.11 14.33 11.60
N GLY A 166 -0.28 13.99 10.33
CA GLY A 166 -0.68 14.95 9.30
C GLY A 166 -2.05 15.59 9.61
N TYR A 167 -3.03 14.75 9.96
CA TYR A 167 -4.37 15.22 10.33
C TYR A 167 -4.34 16.13 11.56
N ALA A 168 -3.53 15.78 12.55
CA ALA A 168 -3.34 16.54 13.78
C ALA A 168 -2.77 17.95 13.55
N MET A 169 -2.19 18.24 12.40
CA MET A 169 -1.71 19.60 12.06
C MET A 169 -2.85 20.62 11.90
N SER A 170 -4.09 20.17 11.67
CA SER A 170 -5.24 21.04 11.44
C SER A 170 -6.38 20.84 12.44
N VAL A 171 -6.53 19.63 12.98
CA VAL A 171 -7.55 19.29 13.99
C VAL A 171 -6.86 18.67 15.19
N PRO A 172 -7.06 19.18 16.43
CA PRO A 172 -6.57 18.50 17.63
C PRO A 172 -6.99 17.03 17.61
N THR A 173 -6.02 16.12 17.59
CA THR A 173 -6.27 14.70 17.30
C THR A 173 -5.55 13.81 18.30
N LYS A 174 -6.26 12.84 18.86
CA LYS A 174 -5.68 11.74 19.63
C LYS A 174 -5.68 10.48 18.78
N MET A 175 -4.52 9.88 18.59
CA MET A 175 -4.41 8.57 17.98
C MET A 175 -4.75 7.47 19.00
N ILE A 176 -5.54 6.48 18.60
CA ILE A 176 -5.84 5.29 19.39
C ILE A 176 -5.57 4.04 18.55
N ASP A 177 -4.97 3.02 19.17
CA ASP A 177 -4.85 1.68 18.60
C ASP A 177 -6.20 0.97 18.69
N VAL A 178 -6.75 0.63 17.52
CA VAL A 178 -8.04 -0.04 17.43
C VAL A 178 -7.92 -1.53 17.05
N SER A 179 -6.68 -2.06 16.87
CA SER A 179 -6.43 -3.40 16.36
C SER A 179 -6.86 -3.57 14.89
N ASN A 180 -6.53 -4.69 14.27
CA ASN A 180 -6.96 -5.04 12.91
C ASN A 180 -8.19 -5.98 12.90
N ASP A 181 -8.72 -6.34 14.05
CA ASP A 181 -9.96 -7.13 14.21
C ASP A 181 -11.19 -6.22 14.15
N VAL A 182 -12.09 -6.47 13.20
CA VAL A 182 -13.27 -5.62 12.93
C VAL A 182 -14.16 -5.44 14.15
N ALA A 183 -14.33 -6.49 14.99
CA ALA A 183 -15.15 -6.40 16.20
C ALA A 183 -14.47 -5.54 17.29
N GLN A 184 -13.15 -5.65 17.40
CA GLN A 184 -12.38 -4.80 18.31
C GLN A 184 -12.36 -3.34 17.86
N ILE A 185 -12.22 -3.07 16.55
CA ILE A 185 -12.30 -1.71 16.00
C ILE A 185 -13.63 -1.07 16.43
N GLN A 186 -14.75 -1.75 16.17
CA GLN A 186 -16.08 -1.23 16.55
C GLN A 186 -16.18 -0.99 18.04
N THR A 187 -15.81 -1.98 18.87
CA THR A 187 -15.91 -1.89 20.33
C THR A 187 -15.04 -0.78 20.91
N ARG A 188 -13.78 -0.67 20.49
CA ARG A 188 -12.85 0.36 20.98
C ARG A 188 -13.29 1.76 20.55
N THR A 189 -13.78 1.91 19.32
CA THR A 189 -14.30 3.18 18.82
C THR A 189 -15.56 3.60 19.60
N ALA A 190 -16.51 2.68 19.79
CA ALA A 190 -17.72 2.96 20.58
C ALA A 190 -17.38 3.37 22.02
N ALA A 191 -16.47 2.63 22.67
CA ALA A 191 -16.03 2.94 24.03
C ALA A 191 -15.35 4.33 24.12
N ALA A 192 -14.54 4.70 23.15
CA ALA A 192 -13.88 6.00 23.12
C ALA A 192 -14.90 7.15 22.95
N LEU A 193 -15.89 7.00 22.07
CA LEU A 193 -16.97 7.98 21.87
C LEU A 193 -17.87 8.12 23.11
N GLN A 194 -18.14 7.03 23.83
CA GLN A 194 -18.90 7.05 25.08
C GLN A 194 -18.12 7.71 26.22
N ALA A 195 -16.80 7.55 26.23
CA ALA A 195 -15.94 8.11 27.28
C ALA A 195 -15.72 9.62 27.14
N ASP A 196 -15.79 10.15 25.92
CA ASP A 196 -15.57 11.57 25.63
C ASP A 196 -16.55 12.08 24.58
N SER A 197 -17.61 12.73 25.04
CA SER A 197 -18.64 13.32 24.19
C SER A 197 -18.20 14.59 23.45
N SER A 198 -17.00 15.10 23.70
CA SER A 198 -16.43 16.24 22.98
C SER A 198 -15.81 15.86 21.64
N ILE A 199 -15.65 14.56 21.37
CA ILE A 199 -15.16 14.07 20.08
C ILE A 199 -16.20 14.35 19.00
N ASP A 200 -15.83 15.16 18.04
CA ASP A 200 -16.68 15.57 16.92
C ASP A 200 -16.16 15.10 15.55
N SER A 201 -15.00 14.42 15.55
CA SER A 201 -14.40 13.93 14.31
C SER A 201 -13.68 12.58 14.50
N LEU A 202 -13.74 11.73 13.47
CA LEU A 202 -12.99 10.48 13.37
C LEU A 202 -12.23 10.43 12.04
N LEU A 203 -10.96 10.04 12.10
CA LEU A 203 -10.18 9.62 10.94
C LEU A 203 -9.95 8.12 11.03
N ALA A 204 -10.52 7.35 10.10
CA ALA A 204 -10.28 5.92 9.99
C ALA A 204 -9.13 5.64 9.02
N ALA A 205 -8.05 5.00 9.49
CA ALA A 205 -6.82 4.86 8.72
C ALA A 205 -6.85 3.74 7.65
N GLY A 206 -7.98 3.07 7.47
CA GLY A 206 -8.17 2.04 6.45
C GLY A 206 -9.64 1.73 6.17
N PRO A 207 -9.97 0.99 5.07
CA PRO A 207 -11.35 0.86 4.60
C PRO A 207 -12.22 -0.01 5.52
N HIS A 208 -11.69 -1.08 6.12
CA HIS A 208 -12.41 -1.90 7.08
C HIS A 208 -12.58 -1.17 8.43
N VAL A 209 -11.59 -0.33 8.81
CA VAL A 209 -11.69 0.56 9.98
C VAL A 209 -12.82 1.57 9.79
N CYS A 210 -12.94 2.14 8.58
CA CYS A 210 -14.02 3.05 8.21
C CYS A 210 -15.40 2.43 8.44
N VAL A 211 -15.61 1.23 7.93
CA VAL A 211 -16.88 0.50 8.05
C VAL A 211 -17.21 0.17 9.52
N ALA A 212 -16.21 -0.26 10.29
CA ALA A 212 -16.40 -0.55 11.71
C ALA A 212 -16.66 0.71 12.55
N ALA A 213 -15.96 1.81 12.22
CA ALA A 213 -16.18 3.12 12.85
C ALA A 213 -17.59 3.66 12.59
N ALA A 214 -18.09 3.57 11.36
CA ALA A 214 -19.46 3.97 11.03
C ALA A 214 -20.51 3.19 11.85
N LYS A 215 -20.29 1.88 12.04
CA LYS A 215 -21.14 1.06 12.91
C LYS A 215 -21.08 1.50 14.37
N ALA A 216 -19.88 1.79 14.88
CA ALA A 216 -19.70 2.28 16.24
C ALA A 216 -20.42 3.62 16.46
N VAL A 217 -20.31 4.55 15.51
CA VAL A 217 -21.00 5.85 15.54
C VAL A 217 -22.52 5.65 15.61
N ALA A 218 -23.07 4.78 14.76
CA ALA A 218 -24.50 4.46 14.76
C ALA A 218 -24.96 3.78 16.06
N GLU A 219 -24.15 2.86 16.61
CA GLU A 219 -24.43 2.15 17.86
C GLU A 219 -24.57 3.09 19.06
N VAL A 220 -23.66 4.05 19.18
CA VAL A 220 -23.67 5.01 20.30
C VAL A 220 -24.53 6.24 20.05
N GLY A 221 -25.05 6.41 18.83
CA GLY A 221 -25.85 7.57 18.44
C GLY A 221 -25.06 8.88 18.43
N ALA A 222 -23.74 8.82 18.21
CA ALA A 222 -22.91 10.01 18.14
C ALA A 222 -23.10 10.76 16.82
N THR A 223 -22.86 12.09 16.85
CA THR A 223 -22.79 12.90 15.62
C THR A 223 -21.37 13.35 15.45
N VAL A 224 -20.67 12.76 14.48
CA VAL A 224 -19.26 13.03 14.22
C VAL A 224 -18.98 13.20 12.73
N HIS A 225 -17.97 13.97 12.40
CA HIS A 225 -17.39 14.02 11.06
C HIS A 225 -16.52 12.79 10.85
N LEU A 226 -16.98 11.80 10.08
CA LEU A 226 -16.20 10.59 9.79
C LEU A 226 -15.53 10.72 8.43
N SER A 227 -14.21 10.70 8.42
CA SER A 227 -13.38 10.62 7.22
C SER A 227 -12.52 9.37 7.23
N CYS A 228 -12.17 8.88 6.04
CA CYS A 228 -11.54 7.57 5.90
C CYS A 228 -10.35 7.61 4.94
N PHE A 229 -9.56 6.56 4.98
CA PHE A 229 -8.61 6.21 3.93
C PHE A 229 -9.12 4.98 3.17
N ASP A 230 -8.79 4.96 1.90
CA ASP A 230 -8.98 3.90 0.92
C ASP A 230 -10.43 3.65 0.47
N LEU A 231 -10.51 3.01 -0.68
CA LEU A 231 -11.76 2.66 -1.31
C LEU A 231 -12.11 1.19 -1.06
N SER A 232 -13.40 0.97 -0.81
CA SER A 232 -14.05 -0.31 -0.96
C SER A 232 -15.51 -0.08 -1.37
N PRO A 233 -16.22 -1.07 -1.91
CA PRO A 233 -17.66 -0.92 -2.18
C PRO A 233 -18.44 -0.44 -0.95
N ALA A 234 -18.14 -0.98 0.23
CA ALA A 234 -18.81 -0.60 1.48
C ALA A 234 -18.53 0.85 1.90
N VAL A 235 -17.32 1.37 1.68
CA VAL A 235 -16.99 2.80 1.93
C VAL A 235 -17.75 3.71 0.97
N ILE A 236 -17.87 3.32 -0.30
CA ILE A 236 -18.67 4.06 -1.29
C ILE A 236 -20.15 4.12 -0.88
N ASP A 237 -20.69 3.00 -0.39
CA ASP A 237 -22.08 2.97 0.11
C ASP A 237 -22.28 3.92 1.30
N LEU A 238 -21.35 3.97 2.24
CA LEU A 238 -21.38 4.90 3.39
C LEU A 238 -21.28 6.38 2.95
N ILE A 239 -20.45 6.69 1.94
CA ILE A 239 -20.38 8.04 1.37
C ILE A 239 -21.72 8.42 0.71
N ASN A 240 -22.31 7.52 -0.05
CA ASN A 240 -23.60 7.77 -0.71
C ASN A 240 -24.73 7.95 0.32
N ALA A 241 -24.71 7.20 1.43
CA ALA A 241 -25.64 7.34 2.54
C ALA A 241 -25.45 8.68 3.30
N GLY A 242 -24.25 9.24 3.31
CA GLY A 242 -23.88 10.44 4.04
C GLY A 242 -23.30 10.16 5.43
N ASP A 243 -23.02 8.89 5.74
CA ASP A 243 -22.39 8.45 7.00
C ASP A 243 -20.89 8.74 7.03
N VAL A 244 -20.26 8.84 5.86
CA VAL A 244 -18.85 9.21 5.65
C VAL A 244 -18.79 10.44 4.76
N GLN A 245 -18.07 11.47 5.18
CA GLN A 245 -17.94 12.73 4.46
C GLN A 245 -17.06 12.58 3.22
N TYR A 246 -15.92 11.90 3.38
CA TYR A 246 -15.02 11.57 2.28
C TYR A 246 -14.09 10.43 2.67
N THR A 247 -13.48 9.83 1.64
CA THR A 247 -12.31 8.95 1.81
C THR A 247 -11.16 9.46 0.94
N ILE A 248 -9.94 9.12 1.34
CA ILE A 248 -8.72 9.42 0.59
C ILE A 248 -8.31 8.16 -0.14
N ASP A 249 -8.35 8.23 -1.47
CA ASP A 249 -7.93 7.16 -2.35
C ASP A 249 -6.45 7.29 -2.69
N GLN A 250 -5.70 6.27 -2.42
CA GLN A 250 -4.29 6.16 -2.76
C GLN A 250 -4.02 5.25 -3.98
N GLN A 251 -5.06 4.85 -4.71
CA GLN A 251 -4.97 4.06 -5.94
C GLN A 251 -4.22 2.72 -5.75
N GLN A 252 -4.79 1.82 -4.99
CA GLN A 252 -4.21 0.54 -4.57
C GLN A 252 -3.66 -0.27 -5.75
N ARG A 253 -4.42 -0.40 -6.85
CA ARG A 253 -4.00 -1.14 -8.04
C ARG A 253 -2.74 -0.53 -8.67
N LEU A 254 -2.62 0.80 -8.68
CA LEU A 254 -1.45 1.50 -9.21
C LEU A 254 -0.20 1.15 -8.41
N GLN A 255 -0.31 1.07 -7.07
CA GLN A 255 0.80 0.69 -6.19
C GLN A 255 1.28 -0.75 -6.46
N GLY A 256 0.42 -1.65 -6.88
CA GLY A 256 0.82 -2.99 -7.32
C GLY A 256 1.39 -3.01 -8.75
N TYR A 257 0.80 -2.24 -9.65
CA TYR A 257 1.11 -2.26 -11.08
C TYR A 257 2.44 -1.57 -11.42
N ILE A 258 2.62 -0.34 -10.95
CA ILE A 258 3.76 0.51 -11.35
C ILE A 258 5.11 -0.07 -10.93
N PRO A 259 5.32 -0.62 -9.71
CA PRO A 259 6.62 -1.19 -9.34
C PRO A 259 7.10 -2.28 -10.30
N ILE A 260 6.21 -3.16 -10.76
CA ILE A 260 6.55 -4.24 -11.70
C ILE A 260 7.00 -3.65 -13.05
N ILE A 261 6.27 -2.66 -13.58
CA ILE A 261 6.65 -1.99 -14.84
C ILE A 261 7.98 -1.26 -14.69
N ILE A 262 8.23 -0.61 -13.56
CA ILE A 262 9.51 0.08 -13.32
C ILE A 262 10.68 -0.90 -13.23
N LEU A 263 10.51 -2.04 -12.54
CA LEU A 263 11.53 -3.09 -12.48
C LEU A 263 11.84 -3.64 -13.88
N HIS A 264 10.82 -3.91 -14.69
CA HIS A 264 11.00 -4.32 -16.09
C HIS A 264 11.77 -3.28 -16.92
N LEU A 265 11.42 -2.00 -16.80
CA LEU A 265 12.14 -0.93 -17.48
C LEU A 265 13.58 -0.78 -16.96
N TYR A 266 13.81 -1.00 -15.67
CA TYR A 266 15.15 -1.00 -15.10
C TYR A 266 16.04 -2.10 -15.71
N THR A 267 15.54 -3.32 -15.81
CA THR A 267 16.29 -4.46 -16.36
C THR A 267 16.51 -4.32 -17.87
N THR A 268 15.51 -3.82 -18.61
CA THR A 268 15.55 -3.73 -20.08
C THR A 268 16.15 -2.44 -20.63
N ASN A 269 16.30 -1.40 -19.80
CA ASN A 269 16.78 -0.07 -20.20
C ASN A 269 18.09 0.33 -19.50
N ALA A 270 19.03 -0.60 -19.35
CA ALA A 270 20.35 -0.39 -18.78
C ALA A 270 20.38 0.34 -17.41
N GLY A 271 19.43 0.05 -16.56
CA GLY A 271 19.33 0.62 -15.20
C GLY A 271 18.83 2.06 -15.13
N MET A 272 18.27 2.61 -16.22
CA MET A 272 17.71 3.97 -16.19
C MET A 272 16.32 3.99 -15.62
N LEU A 273 16.07 4.91 -14.68
CA LEU A 273 14.80 5.09 -13.95
C LEU A 273 14.33 6.55 -14.02
N PRO A 274 13.04 6.81 -13.77
CA PRO A 274 12.58 8.14 -13.37
C PRO A 274 13.37 8.63 -12.17
N GLY A 275 13.69 9.92 -12.12
CA GLY A 275 14.57 10.51 -11.11
C GLY A 275 13.92 10.74 -9.74
N ALA A 276 12.71 10.22 -9.47
CA ALA A 276 11.98 10.48 -8.23
C ALA A 276 10.99 9.35 -7.90
N ASN A 277 10.55 9.31 -6.62
CA ASN A 277 9.45 8.48 -6.17
C ASN A 277 8.15 8.78 -6.94
N ILE A 278 7.27 7.80 -7.06
CA ILE A 278 6.01 7.93 -7.78
C ILE A 278 4.86 8.02 -6.77
N PRO A 279 4.26 9.21 -6.59
CA PRO A 279 3.12 9.35 -5.69
C PRO A 279 1.86 8.74 -6.31
N SER A 280 1.11 7.98 -5.51
CA SER A 280 -0.15 7.34 -5.92
C SER A 280 -1.42 8.07 -5.43
N GLY A 281 -1.25 9.12 -4.63
CA GLY A 281 -2.31 9.93 -4.04
C GLY A 281 -1.75 11.22 -3.41
N PRO A 282 -2.53 11.92 -2.57
CA PRO A 282 -3.92 11.64 -2.19
C PRO A 282 -4.95 12.08 -3.25
N GLY A 283 -6.02 11.29 -3.40
CA GLY A 283 -7.21 11.64 -4.16
C GLY A 283 -8.43 11.65 -3.25
N PHE A 284 -9.25 12.71 -3.28
CA PHE A 284 -10.48 12.75 -2.47
C PHE A 284 -11.65 12.13 -3.22
N VAL A 285 -12.36 11.23 -2.54
CA VAL A 285 -13.63 10.68 -2.99
C VAL A 285 -14.71 11.02 -1.97
N ASP A 286 -15.73 11.71 -2.44
CA ASP A 286 -16.89 12.14 -1.66
C ASP A 286 -18.18 11.98 -2.48
N LYS A 287 -19.30 12.44 -1.94
CA LYS A 287 -20.62 12.30 -2.57
C LYS A 287 -20.70 12.89 -3.99
N SER A 288 -19.85 13.86 -4.33
CA SER A 288 -19.86 14.51 -5.64
C SER A 288 -19.25 13.64 -6.75
N ASN A 289 -18.33 12.72 -6.41
CA ASN A 289 -17.59 11.90 -7.37
C ASN A 289 -17.63 10.39 -7.09
N ALA A 290 -18.22 9.94 -5.97
CA ALA A 290 -18.29 8.54 -5.57
C ALA A 290 -18.87 7.64 -6.69
N SER A 291 -19.88 8.11 -7.43
CA SER A 291 -20.49 7.37 -8.53
C SER A 291 -19.51 7.09 -9.69
N ALA A 292 -18.55 7.98 -9.92
CA ALA A 292 -17.55 7.82 -10.98
C ALA A 292 -16.54 6.71 -10.68
N VAL A 293 -16.29 6.42 -9.40
CA VAL A 293 -15.32 5.41 -8.95
C VAL A 293 -15.97 4.13 -8.44
N ALA A 294 -17.28 4.12 -8.19
CA ALA A 294 -18.00 3.01 -7.59
C ALA A 294 -17.78 1.66 -8.30
N ALA A 295 -17.82 1.66 -9.65
CA ALA A 295 -17.62 0.45 -10.44
C ALA A 295 -16.17 -0.07 -10.41
N GLN A 296 -15.23 0.71 -9.91
CA GLN A 296 -13.80 0.38 -9.84
C GLN A 296 -13.37 -0.01 -8.42
N ALA A 297 -14.12 0.39 -7.40
CA ALA A 297 -13.79 0.16 -5.99
C ALA A 297 -13.74 -1.34 -5.68
N GLY A 298 -12.65 -1.77 -5.02
CA GLY A 298 -12.40 -3.18 -4.68
C GLY A 298 -11.97 -4.09 -5.85
N GLY A 299 -11.82 -3.56 -7.08
CA GLY A 299 -11.39 -4.30 -8.25
C GLY A 299 -10.21 -3.67 -8.98
N ASN A 300 -10.39 -2.46 -9.44
CA ASN A 300 -9.36 -1.72 -10.18
C ASN A 300 -8.87 -0.49 -9.39
N ARG A 301 -9.49 -0.23 -8.25
CA ARG A 301 -9.18 0.94 -7.43
C ARG A 301 -9.51 0.69 -5.97
#